data_d5b73dd5cb9eb74731608cb010e8593e
#
_entry.id   d5b73dd5cb9eb74731608cb010e8593e
#
_cell.length_a   1.000
_cell.length_b   1.000
_cell.length_c   1.000
_cell.angle_alpha   90.00
_cell.angle_beta   90.00
_cell.angle_gamma   90.00
#
_symmetry.space_group_name_H-M   'P 1'
#
loop_
_entity.id
_entity.type
_entity.pdbx_description
1 polymer ?
#
loop_
_entity_poly.entity_id
_entity_poly.type
_entity_poly.pdbx_seq_one_letter_code
_entity_poly.pdbx_strand_id
1 'polypeptide(L)'
;TAWCEGFYYKPRINFELLKEHHEGLICASACLGGEVLQNLLKGDYAKAKETAQRYKDLFGDDYYIELQDHNLEDQKRTNPDLIKIAKELNIKMIITNDSHYLRREDADAQDTLLCLQTNADKDDPNRFHFPNNEFYIKSKEAMRKAFSWMDDETFEECVKNTEDAASKCNVEIELGNAPLPHYDVPEGYTNETYLQHI
;
A
#
# COMPACT_ATOMS: atom_id res chain seq x y z
N THR A 1 -1.78 -17.22 -1.34
CA THR A 1 -1.84 -17.26 -2.81
C THR A 1 -0.60 -16.59 -3.43
N ALA A 2 -0.28 -15.30 -3.17
CA ALA A 2 0.89 -14.62 -3.75
C ALA A 2 2.23 -15.37 -3.55
N TRP A 3 2.41 -15.99 -2.38
CA TRP A 3 3.58 -16.82 -2.09
C TRP A 3 3.58 -18.16 -2.82
N CYS A 4 2.41 -18.80 -2.91
CA CYS A 4 2.31 -20.17 -3.46
C CYS A 4 2.23 -20.17 -4.99
N GLU A 5 1.54 -19.18 -5.59
CA GLU A 5 1.20 -19.16 -7.00
C GLU A 5 1.86 -18.03 -7.78
N GLY A 6 2.11 -16.89 -7.11
CA GLY A 6 2.61 -15.68 -7.73
C GLY A 6 4.07 -15.33 -7.41
N PHE A 7 4.84 -16.27 -6.82
CA PHE A 7 6.20 -15.98 -6.40
C PHE A 7 7.18 -15.98 -7.59
N TYR A 8 7.77 -14.82 -7.84
CA TYR A 8 8.92 -14.68 -8.75
C TYR A 8 9.86 -13.62 -8.16
N TYR A 9 10.92 -14.06 -7.48
CA TYR A 9 11.81 -13.28 -6.62
C TYR A 9 11.13 -12.56 -5.45
N LYS A 10 9.85 -12.19 -5.60
CA LYS A 10 8.97 -11.60 -4.58
C LYS A 10 7.56 -12.14 -4.77
N PRO A 11 6.73 -12.21 -3.72
CA PRO A 11 5.32 -12.54 -3.85
C PRO A 11 4.63 -11.47 -4.71
N ARG A 12 3.85 -11.91 -5.70
CA ARG A 12 3.12 -11.04 -6.65
C ARG A 12 1.73 -11.58 -6.89
N ILE A 13 0.85 -10.70 -7.29
CA ILE A 13 -0.47 -11.05 -7.82
C ILE A 13 -0.70 -10.30 -9.12
N ASN A 14 -1.51 -10.86 -10.01
CA ASN A 14 -2.09 -10.17 -11.13
C ASN A 14 -3.54 -9.75 -10.82
N PHE A 15 -4.17 -9.05 -11.75
CA PHE A 15 -5.53 -8.54 -11.53
C PHE A 15 -6.57 -9.68 -11.49
N GLU A 16 -6.36 -10.77 -12.22
CA GLU A 16 -7.29 -11.92 -12.21
C GLU A 16 -7.27 -12.60 -10.84
N LEU A 17 -6.10 -12.82 -10.26
CA LEU A 17 -5.98 -13.36 -8.91
C LEU A 17 -6.57 -12.42 -7.86
N LEU A 18 -6.41 -11.10 -8.05
CA LEU A 18 -7.04 -10.10 -7.17
C LEU A 18 -8.57 -10.20 -7.21
N LYS A 19 -9.16 -10.43 -8.37
CA LYS A 19 -10.62 -10.64 -8.51
C LYS A 19 -11.12 -11.84 -7.72
N GLU A 20 -10.33 -12.91 -7.66
CA GLU A 20 -10.71 -14.14 -6.94
C GLU A 20 -10.63 -13.99 -5.42
N HIS A 21 -9.83 -13.03 -4.93
CA HIS A 21 -9.49 -12.89 -3.51
C HIS A 21 -9.70 -11.49 -2.95
N HIS A 22 -10.55 -10.66 -3.57
CA HIS A 22 -10.75 -9.26 -3.15
C HIS A 22 -11.73 -9.09 -1.99
N GLU A 23 -12.59 -10.08 -1.73
CA GLU A 23 -13.61 -9.99 -0.68
C GLU A 23 -12.98 -9.71 0.69
N GLY A 24 -13.54 -8.74 1.41
CA GLY A 24 -13.04 -8.31 2.72
C GLY A 24 -11.77 -7.46 2.68
N LEU A 25 -11.30 -7.05 1.50
CA LEU A 25 -10.15 -6.16 1.35
C LEU A 25 -10.56 -4.72 1.06
N ILE A 26 -9.83 -3.78 1.61
CA ILE A 26 -9.87 -2.36 1.24
C ILE A 26 -8.69 -2.10 0.31
N CYS A 27 -8.91 -1.36 -0.77
CA CYS A 27 -7.90 -1.05 -1.77
C CYS A 27 -7.71 0.46 -1.90
N ALA A 28 -6.45 0.90 -1.99
CA ALA A 28 -6.09 2.28 -2.26
C ALA A 28 -5.24 2.39 -3.53
N SER A 29 -5.23 3.56 -4.16
CA SER A 29 -4.46 3.80 -5.40
C SER A 29 -2.94 3.81 -5.20
N ALA A 30 -2.49 3.73 -3.97
CA ALA A 30 -1.10 3.70 -3.53
C ALA A 30 -0.30 4.99 -3.85
N CYS A 31 1.03 4.90 -3.71
CA CYS A 31 1.97 6.00 -3.91
C CYS A 31 2.30 6.23 -5.40
N LEU A 32 3.34 7.02 -5.69
CA LEU A 32 3.83 7.27 -7.07
C LEU A 32 4.10 5.99 -7.88
N GLY A 33 4.38 4.86 -7.20
CA GLY A 33 4.54 3.54 -7.84
C GLY A 33 3.23 2.87 -8.23
N GLY A 34 2.07 3.37 -7.79
CA GLY A 34 0.75 2.82 -8.08
C GLY A 34 0.36 2.95 -9.56
N GLU A 35 -0.45 2.02 -10.06
CA GLU A 35 -0.79 1.94 -11.48
C GLU A 35 -1.50 3.20 -12.00
N VAL A 36 -2.37 3.81 -11.20
CA VAL A 36 -3.07 5.06 -11.56
C VAL A 36 -2.06 6.19 -11.71
N LEU A 37 -1.17 6.39 -10.71
CA LEU A 37 -0.19 7.46 -10.74
C LEU A 37 0.87 7.24 -11.81
N GLN A 38 1.27 6.00 -12.08
CA GLN A 38 2.21 5.69 -13.17
C GLN A 38 1.66 6.10 -14.55
N ASN A 39 0.36 6.01 -14.77
CA ASN A 39 -0.27 6.50 -15.99
C ASN A 39 -0.32 8.04 -16.03
N LEU A 40 -0.61 8.71 -14.92
CA LEU A 40 -0.55 10.18 -14.82
C LEU A 40 0.86 10.71 -15.05
N LEU A 41 1.87 10.06 -14.50
CA LEU A 41 3.28 10.43 -14.70
C LEU A 41 3.71 10.36 -16.18
N LYS A 42 3.12 9.43 -16.94
CA LYS A 42 3.30 9.33 -18.40
C LYS A 42 2.46 10.34 -19.20
N GLY A 43 1.60 11.12 -18.53
CA GLY A 43 0.70 12.06 -19.18
C GLY A 43 -0.57 11.43 -19.75
N ASP A 44 -0.86 10.18 -19.42
CA ASP A 44 -2.04 9.45 -19.92
C ASP A 44 -3.17 9.49 -18.88
N TYR A 45 -3.88 10.62 -18.81
CA TYR A 45 -5.04 10.81 -17.94
C TYR A 45 -6.17 9.80 -18.24
N ALA A 46 -6.41 9.52 -19.52
CA ALA A 46 -7.50 8.62 -19.92
C ALA A 46 -7.24 7.20 -19.39
N LYS A 47 -6.01 6.72 -19.51
CA LYS A 47 -5.60 5.41 -18.97
C LYS A 47 -5.60 5.36 -17.46
N ALA A 48 -5.18 6.44 -16.79
CA ALA A 48 -5.23 6.56 -15.33
C ALA A 48 -6.69 6.46 -14.84
N LYS A 49 -7.62 7.17 -15.46
CA LYS A 49 -9.04 7.12 -15.14
C LYS A 49 -9.65 5.72 -15.41
N GLU A 50 -9.35 5.10 -16.55
CA GLU A 50 -9.76 3.73 -16.86
C GLU A 50 -9.27 2.74 -15.78
N THR A 51 -8.02 2.88 -15.37
CA THR A 51 -7.42 2.06 -14.31
C THR A 51 -8.15 2.26 -12.98
N ALA A 52 -8.42 3.50 -12.57
CA ALA A 52 -9.16 3.80 -11.35
C ALA A 52 -10.59 3.23 -11.41
N GLN A 53 -11.27 3.33 -12.57
CA GLN A 53 -12.59 2.74 -12.78
C GLN A 53 -12.55 1.22 -12.60
N ARG A 54 -11.56 0.54 -13.16
CA ARG A 54 -11.40 -0.92 -13.03
C ARG A 54 -11.29 -1.37 -11.58
N TYR A 55 -10.55 -0.63 -10.75
CA TYR A 55 -10.47 -0.92 -9.30
C TYR A 55 -11.77 -0.55 -8.58
N LYS A 56 -12.43 0.55 -8.94
CA LYS A 56 -13.75 0.92 -8.42
C LYS A 56 -14.80 -0.16 -8.72
N ASP A 57 -14.80 -0.72 -9.92
CA ASP A 57 -15.74 -1.79 -10.32
C ASP A 57 -15.53 -3.06 -9.50
N LEU A 58 -14.30 -3.33 -9.06
CA LEU A 58 -13.97 -4.50 -8.25
C LEU A 58 -14.26 -4.31 -6.76
N PHE A 59 -13.85 -3.18 -6.19
CA PHE A 59 -13.89 -2.94 -4.74
C PHE A 59 -15.09 -2.08 -4.30
N GLY A 60 -15.81 -1.46 -5.23
CA GLY A 60 -16.95 -0.60 -4.89
C GLY A 60 -16.55 0.56 -3.99
N ASP A 61 -17.22 0.67 -2.84
CA ASP A 61 -16.98 1.73 -1.85
C ASP A 61 -15.76 1.49 -0.95
N ASP A 62 -15.08 0.36 -1.13
CA ASP A 62 -13.83 0.02 -0.46
C ASP A 62 -12.60 0.32 -1.34
N TYR A 63 -12.79 0.97 -2.49
CA TYR A 63 -11.70 1.57 -3.27
C TYR A 63 -11.55 3.04 -2.96
N TYR A 64 -10.31 3.48 -2.70
CA TYR A 64 -9.96 4.85 -2.35
C TYR A 64 -8.88 5.40 -3.28
N ILE A 65 -9.02 6.66 -3.70
CA ILE A 65 -7.90 7.42 -4.25
C ILE A 65 -7.06 7.93 -3.07
N GLU A 66 -5.80 7.58 -3.07
CA GLU A 66 -4.84 7.93 -2.02
C GLU A 66 -4.03 9.16 -2.43
N LEU A 67 -4.05 10.19 -1.60
CA LEU A 67 -3.30 11.41 -1.79
C LEU A 67 -2.13 11.45 -0.80
N GLN A 68 -0.95 11.74 -1.32
CA GLN A 68 0.28 11.90 -0.53
C GLN A 68 0.95 13.21 -0.89
N ASP A 69 1.58 13.87 0.08
CA ASP A 69 2.43 15.04 -0.15
C ASP A 69 3.68 15.01 0.75
N HIS A 70 4.80 14.68 0.12
CA HIS A 70 6.14 14.74 0.70
C HIS A 70 6.96 15.88 0.08
N ASN A 71 6.28 16.89 -0.46
CA ASN A 71 6.91 18.00 -1.19
C ASN A 71 7.68 17.56 -2.45
N LEU A 72 7.21 16.50 -3.13
CA LEU A 72 7.79 15.99 -4.37
C LEU A 72 7.08 16.62 -5.58
N GLU A 73 7.86 17.03 -6.59
CA GLU A 73 7.30 17.66 -7.81
C GLU A 73 6.31 16.73 -8.54
N ASP A 74 6.57 15.43 -8.57
CA ASP A 74 5.67 14.45 -9.18
C ASP A 74 4.33 14.36 -8.44
N GLN A 75 4.32 14.43 -7.11
CA GLN A 75 3.08 14.48 -6.32
C GLN A 75 2.30 15.78 -6.57
N LYS A 76 2.99 16.94 -6.57
CA LYS A 76 2.36 18.21 -6.88
C LYS A 76 1.73 18.22 -8.26
N ARG A 77 2.37 17.58 -9.24
CA ARG A 77 1.89 17.48 -10.61
C ARG A 77 0.68 16.57 -10.73
N THR A 78 0.66 15.44 -10.03
CA THR A 78 -0.37 14.38 -10.18
C THR A 78 -1.56 14.52 -9.23
N ASN A 79 -1.41 15.13 -8.05
CA ASN A 79 -2.50 15.27 -7.08
C ASN A 79 -3.76 15.97 -7.63
N PRO A 80 -3.67 17.06 -8.44
CA PRO A 80 -4.85 17.67 -9.03
C PRO A 80 -5.64 16.72 -9.94
N ASP A 81 -4.93 15.90 -10.72
CA ASP A 81 -5.56 14.91 -11.61
C ASP A 81 -6.16 13.74 -10.82
N LEU A 82 -5.54 13.30 -9.72
CA LEU A 82 -6.11 12.30 -8.82
C LEU A 82 -7.43 12.78 -8.20
N ILE A 83 -7.49 14.02 -7.71
CA ILE A 83 -8.70 14.63 -7.16
C ILE A 83 -9.79 14.70 -8.25
N LYS A 84 -9.42 15.08 -9.47
CA LYS A 84 -10.34 15.13 -10.60
C LYS A 84 -10.90 13.75 -10.94
N ILE A 85 -10.05 12.72 -11.03
CA ILE A 85 -10.47 11.33 -11.25
C ILE A 85 -11.42 10.88 -10.13
N ALA A 86 -11.07 11.13 -8.87
CA ALA A 86 -11.90 10.77 -7.72
C ALA A 86 -13.30 11.38 -7.82
N LYS A 87 -13.40 12.66 -8.14
CA LYS A 87 -14.69 13.37 -8.31
C LYS A 87 -15.47 12.86 -9.52
N GLU A 88 -14.83 12.66 -10.66
CA GLU A 88 -15.48 12.15 -11.87
C GLU A 88 -16.02 10.72 -11.74
N LEU A 89 -15.36 9.88 -10.94
CA LEU A 89 -15.74 8.48 -10.72
C LEU A 89 -16.49 8.26 -9.40
N ASN A 90 -16.76 9.32 -8.64
CA ASN A 90 -17.35 9.22 -7.30
C ASN A 90 -16.60 8.22 -6.41
N ILE A 91 -15.27 8.36 -6.33
CA ILE A 91 -14.40 7.57 -5.47
C ILE A 91 -14.00 8.43 -4.28
N LYS A 92 -14.10 7.87 -3.07
CA LYS A 92 -13.63 8.53 -1.85
C LYS A 92 -12.12 8.74 -1.89
N MET A 93 -11.65 9.84 -1.33
CA MET A 93 -10.23 10.14 -1.20
C MET A 93 -9.78 9.94 0.24
N ILE A 94 -8.58 9.42 0.41
CA ILE A 94 -7.88 9.34 1.70
C ILE A 94 -6.55 10.08 1.61
N ILE A 95 -6.03 10.53 2.75
CA ILE A 95 -4.68 11.10 2.85
C ILE A 95 -3.80 10.19 3.70
N THR A 96 -2.59 9.94 3.22
CA THR A 96 -1.59 9.13 3.91
C THR A 96 -0.22 9.77 3.83
N ASN A 97 0.73 9.27 4.59
CA ASN A 97 2.08 9.83 4.61
C ASN A 97 3.18 8.84 4.23
N ASP A 98 2.86 7.63 3.80
CA ASP A 98 3.88 6.63 3.42
C ASP A 98 5.04 6.57 4.45
N SER A 99 4.67 6.43 5.74
CA SER A 99 5.60 6.59 6.86
C SER A 99 6.61 5.43 6.91
N HIS A 100 7.91 5.77 6.94
CA HIS A 100 9.00 4.81 6.98
C HIS A 100 9.82 4.89 8.26
N TYR A 101 9.64 5.93 9.06
CA TYR A 101 10.27 6.11 10.36
C TYR A 101 9.38 6.93 11.29
N LEU A 102 9.71 6.92 12.59
CA LEU A 102 8.83 7.44 13.63
C LEU A 102 8.83 8.97 13.70
N ARG A 103 9.99 9.59 13.73
CA ARG A 103 10.18 11.03 13.89
C ARG A 103 11.02 11.59 12.75
N ARG A 104 10.87 12.89 12.47
CA ARG A 104 11.59 13.56 11.39
C ARG A 104 13.12 13.44 11.54
N GLU A 105 13.64 13.48 12.76
CA GLU A 105 15.06 13.33 13.06
C GLU A 105 15.59 11.90 12.83
N ASP A 106 14.73 10.90 12.73
CA ASP A 106 15.11 9.50 12.48
C ASP A 106 15.45 9.22 11.00
N ALA A 107 15.33 10.22 10.12
CA ALA A 107 15.59 10.08 8.69
C ALA A 107 17.00 9.56 8.38
N ASP A 108 18.04 10.01 9.12
CA ASP A 108 19.42 9.54 8.91
C ASP A 108 19.64 8.10 9.36
N ALA A 109 18.97 7.69 10.45
CA ALA A 109 18.98 6.30 10.89
C ALA A 109 18.30 5.37 9.86
N GLN A 110 17.15 5.79 9.32
CA GLN A 110 16.47 5.08 8.24
C GLN A 110 17.32 4.98 6.98
N ASP A 111 18.01 6.05 6.60
CA ASP A 111 18.92 6.06 5.46
C ASP A 111 20.07 5.05 5.64
N THR A 112 20.59 4.93 6.85
CA THR A 112 21.61 3.92 7.19
C THR A 112 21.04 2.49 7.09
N LEU A 113 19.80 2.26 7.55
CA LEU A 113 19.13 0.96 7.41
C LEU A 113 18.89 0.60 5.94
N LEU A 114 18.55 1.58 5.09
CA LEU A 114 18.43 1.37 3.64
C LEU A 114 19.74 0.91 3.01
N CYS A 115 20.89 1.47 3.42
CA CYS A 115 22.20 1.02 2.96
C CYS A 115 22.44 -0.45 3.29
N LEU A 116 22.10 -0.88 4.51
CA LEU A 116 22.19 -2.30 4.90
C LEU A 116 21.25 -3.18 4.07
N GLN A 117 20.01 -2.75 3.88
CA GLN A 117 19.00 -3.51 3.14
C GLN A 117 19.33 -3.65 1.65
N THR A 118 19.95 -2.65 1.05
CA THR A 118 20.28 -2.60 -0.38
C THR A 118 21.73 -3.01 -0.67
N ASN A 119 22.51 -3.33 0.37
CA ASN A 119 23.96 -3.62 0.29
C ASN A 119 24.73 -2.51 -0.44
N ALA A 120 24.47 -1.26 -0.05
CA ALA A 120 25.09 -0.08 -0.65
C ALA A 120 25.87 0.71 0.40
N ASP A 121 26.92 1.40 -0.02
CA ASP A 121 27.66 2.34 0.81
C ASP A 121 26.90 3.67 0.91
N LYS A 122 26.94 4.30 2.11
CA LYS A 122 26.25 5.58 2.34
C LYS A 122 26.76 6.70 1.43
N ASP A 123 28.01 6.63 1.01
CA ASP A 123 28.65 7.61 0.14
C ASP A 123 28.44 7.34 -1.36
N ASP A 124 27.77 6.24 -1.75
CA ASP A 124 27.43 5.97 -3.15
C ASP A 124 26.33 6.92 -3.63
N PRO A 125 26.57 7.83 -4.57
CA PRO A 125 25.59 8.79 -5.07
C PRO A 125 24.46 8.14 -5.87
N ASN A 126 24.61 6.90 -6.30
CA ASN A 126 23.62 6.18 -7.13
C ASN A 126 22.75 5.23 -6.31
N ARG A 127 22.96 5.15 -4.99
CA ARG A 127 22.14 4.30 -4.12
C ARG A 127 20.71 4.80 -4.00
N PHE A 128 19.81 3.90 -3.66
CA PHE A 128 18.47 4.29 -3.27
C PHE A 128 18.50 5.03 -1.92
N HIS A 129 17.84 6.18 -1.87
CA HIS A 129 17.60 6.97 -0.65
C HIS A 129 16.30 7.75 -0.78
N PHE A 130 15.70 8.14 0.35
CA PHE A 130 14.56 9.06 0.33
C PHE A 130 15.01 10.46 -0.08
N PRO A 131 14.23 11.19 -0.89
CA PRO A 131 14.64 12.51 -1.40
C PRO A 131 14.62 13.60 -0.31
N ASN A 132 13.95 13.38 0.80
CA ASN A 132 13.86 14.30 1.92
C ASN A 132 13.45 13.57 3.22
N ASN A 133 13.20 14.31 4.31
CA ASN A 133 12.86 13.78 5.63
C ASN A 133 11.36 13.89 5.96
N GLU A 134 10.49 13.82 4.97
CA GLU A 134 9.03 13.98 5.16
C GLU A 134 8.28 12.65 5.40
N PHE A 135 8.97 11.51 5.42
CA PHE A 135 8.37 10.16 5.52
C PHE A 135 8.25 9.66 6.97
N TYR A 136 7.99 10.56 7.92
CA TYR A 136 7.77 10.24 9.34
C TYR A 136 6.28 10.19 9.68
N ILE A 137 5.92 9.67 10.86
CA ILE A 137 4.54 9.66 11.34
C ILE A 137 4.11 11.08 11.69
N LYS A 138 3.23 11.69 10.89
CA LYS A 138 2.72 13.04 11.06
C LYS A 138 1.44 13.08 11.90
N SER A 139 1.30 14.10 12.75
CA SER A 139 0.01 14.46 13.34
C SER A 139 -0.93 15.06 12.29
N LYS A 140 -2.25 15.16 12.61
CA LYS A 140 -3.23 15.82 11.74
C LYS A 140 -2.80 17.24 11.37
N GLU A 141 -2.26 18.00 12.33
CA GLU A 141 -1.77 19.37 12.09
C GLU A 141 -0.57 19.39 11.15
N ALA A 142 0.34 18.41 11.27
CA ALA A 142 1.48 18.29 10.37
C ALA A 142 1.04 17.86 8.96
N MET A 143 0.05 16.96 8.86
CA MET A 143 -0.59 16.61 7.59
C MET A 143 -1.29 17.81 6.96
N ARG A 144 -2.06 18.60 7.74
CA ARG A 144 -2.71 19.82 7.23
C ARG A 144 -1.69 20.82 6.66
N LYS A 145 -0.51 20.93 7.26
CA LYS A 145 0.58 21.77 6.73
C LYS A 145 1.13 21.25 5.40
N ALA A 146 1.31 19.94 5.27
CA ALA A 146 1.76 19.31 4.02
C ALA A 146 0.74 19.55 2.90
N PHE A 147 -0.55 19.43 3.20
CA PHE A 147 -1.67 19.65 2.27
C PHE A 147 -2.19 21.10 2.28
N SER A 148 -1.34 22.11 2.58
CA SER A 148 -1.76 23.53 2.67
C SER A 148 -2.35 24.11 1.38
N TRP A 149 -2.12 23.47 0.25
CA TRP A 149 -2.66 23.82 -1.07
C TRP A 149 -4.11 23.34 -1.27
N MET A 150 -4.59 22.39 -0.46
CA MET A 150 -5.95 21.85 -0.51
C MET A 150 -6.88 22.72 0.34
N ASP A 151 -8.13 22.88 -0.08
CA ASP A 151 -9.16 23.54 0.74
C ASP A 151 -9.50 22.73 1.99
N ASP A 152 -10.00 23.40 3.02
CA ASP A 152 -10.26 22.79 4.32
C ASP A 152 -11.36 21.72 4.25
N GLU A 153 -12.40 21.92 3.45
CA GLU A 153 -13.51 20.98 3.31
C GLU A 153 -13.03 19.65 2.72
N THR A 154 -12.29 19.69 1.60
CA THR A 154 -11.72 18.51 0.96
C THR A 154 -10.71 17.81 1.89
N PHE A 155 -9.88 18.58 2.62
CA PHE A 155 -8.93 18.00 3.58
C PHE A 155 -9.65 17.24 4.70
N GLU A 156 -10.64 17.84 5.35
CA GLU A 156 -11.39 17.21 6.45
C GLU A 156 -12.20 16.00 5.95
N GLU A 157 -12.73 16.03 4.73
CA GLU A 157 -13.37 14.87 4.11
C GLU A 157 -12.36 13.73 3.94
N CYS A 158 -11.16 14.00 3.44
CA CYS A 158 -10.11 12.98 3.30
C CYS A 158 -9.66 12.40 4.64
N VAL A 159 -9.51 13.23 5.68
CA VAL A 159 -9.21 12.77 7.04
C VAL A 159 -10.29 11.83 7.54
N LYS A 160 -11.56 12.24 7.43
CA LYS A 160 -12.69 11.40 7.82
C LYS A 160 -12.71 10.08 7.07
N ASN A 161 -12.51 10.09 5.76
CA ASN A 161 -12.47 8.86 4.97
C ASN A 161 -11.31 7.95 5.40
N THR A 162 -10.16 8.50 5.82
CA THR A 162 -9.03 7.72 6.36
C THR A 162 -9.42 7.05 7.68
N GLU A 163 -10.11 7.77 8.57
CA GLU A 163 -10.65 7.22 9.83
C GLU A 163 -11.71 6.15 9.55
N ASP A 164 -12.64 6.41 8.62
CA ASP A 164 -13.69 5.46 8.21
C ASP A 164 -13.09 4.17 7.62
N ALA A 165 -12.06 4.27 6.78
CA ALA A 165 -11.35 3.10 6.25
C ALA A 165 -10.68 2.28 7.35
N ALA A 166 -9.99 2.96 8.29
CA ALA A 166 -9.35 2.29 9.43
C ALA A 166 -10.37 1.60 10.34
N SER A 167 -11.54 2.20 10.55
CA SER A 167 -12.60 1.65 11.40
C SER A 167 -13.22 0.34 10.88
N LYS A 168 -13.12 0.10 9.57
CA LYS A 168 -13.56 -1.16 8.95
C LYS A 168 -12.58 -2.31 9.17
N CYS A 169 -11.33 -2.01 9.53
CA CYS A 169 -10.27 -2.99 9.72
C CYS A 169 -10.40 -3.61 11.13
N ASN A 170 -10.81 -4.89 11.19
CA ASN A 170 -11.06 -5.61 12.44
C ASN A 170 -10.47 -7.03 12.42
N VAL A 171 -9.40 -7.24 11.64
CA VAL A 171 -8.76 -8.55 11.51
C VAL A 171 -7.97 -8.90 12.77
N GLU A 172 -8.26 -10.06 13.36
CA GLU A 172 -7.49 -10.64 14.44
C GLU A 172 -6.56 -11.73 13.87
N ILE A 173 -5.27 -11.62 14.14
CA ILE A 173 -4.28 -12.63 13.76
C ILE A 173 -3.90 -13.40 15.00
N GLU A 174 -4.22 -14.70 15.03
CA GLU A 174 -3.84 -15.59 16.11
C GLU A 174 -2.32 -15.85 16.06
N LEU A 175 -1.60 -15.28 17.03
CA LEU A 175 -0.15 -15.44 17.15
C LEU A 175 0.20 -16.63 18.06
N GLY A 176 1.31 -17.31 17.73
CA GLY A 176 1.83 -18.42 18.54
C GLY A 176 1.16 -19.76 18.28
N ASN A 177 0.16 -19.82 17.41
CA ASN A 177 -0.43 -21.07 16.94
C ASN A 177 0.23 -21.47 15.61
N ALA A 178 1.13 -22.43 15.65
CA ALA A 178 1.77 -23.02 14.48
C ALA A 178 1.27 -24.46 14.30
N PRO A 179 0.10 -24.68 13.66
CA PRO A 179 -0.42 -26.02 13.44
C PRO A 179 0.55 -26.80 12.55
N LEU A 180 0.95 -27.99 13.03
CA LEU A 180 1.68 -28.93 12.18
C LEU A 180 0.74 -29.44 11.08
N PRO A 181 1.25 -29.65 9.85
CA PRO A 181 0.46 -30.24 8.78
C PRO A 181 -0.10 -31.59 9.22
N HIS A 182 -1.40 -31.80 9.06
CA HIS A 182 -2.00 -33.09 9.26
C HIS A 182 -1.66 -33.97 8.06
N TYR A 183 -1.18 -35.20 8.34
CA TYR A 183 -0.95 -36.19 7.32
C TYR A 183 -1.91 -37.37 7.57
N ASP A 184 -2.75 -37.67 6.59
CA ASP A 184 -3.69 -38.77 6.64
C ASP A 184 -2.94 -40.06 6.35
N VAL A 185 -2.75 -40.87 7.41
CA VAL A 185 -2.13 -42.21 7.27
C VAL A 185 -3.17 -43.24 6.84
N PRO A 186 -2.77 -44.26 6.04
CA PRO A 186 -3.67 -45.35 5.69
C PRO A 186 -4.25 -46.08 6.92
N GLU A 187 -5.44 -46.66 6.74
CA GLU A 187 -6.13 -47.39 7.80
C GLU A 187 -5.23 -48.49 8.39
N GLY A 188 -5.20 -48.59 9.71
CA GLY A 188 -4.36 -49.55 10.43
C GLY A 188 -2.96 -49.03 10.83
N TYR A 189 -2.61 -47.81 10.45
CA TYR A 189 -1.35 -47.16 10.85
C TYR A 189 -1.57 -45.97 11.77
N THR A 190 -0.59 -45.69 12.64
CA THR A 190 -0.36 -44.39 13.27
C THR A 190 0.69 -43.64 12.48
N ASN A 191 0.87 -42.34 12.73
CA ASN A 191 1.94 -41.54 12.08
C ASN A 191 3.32 -42.19 12.30
N GLU A 192 3.60 -42.65 13.51
CA GLU A 192 4.87 -43.30 13.85
C GLU A 192 5.04 -44.64 13.12
N THR A 193 4.00 -45.50 13.12
CA THR A 193 4.10 -46.84 12.48
C THR A 193 4.12 -46.73 10.97
N TYR A 194 3.44 -45.75 10.39
CA TYR A 194 3.52 -45.51 8.95
C TYR A 194 4.88 -44.96 8.52
N LEU A 195 5.46 -44.04 9.30
CA LEU A 195 6.81 -43.50 9.03
C LEU A 195 7.88 -44.62 9.09
N GLN A 196 7.68 -45.65 9.94
CA GLN A 196 8.59 -46.81 9.98
C GLN A 196 8.36 -47.77 8.81
N HIS A 197 7.19 -47.71 8.19
CA HIS A 197 6.81 -48.59 7.07
C HIS A 197 7.35 -48.09 5.73
N ILE A 198 7.42 -46.77 5.53
CA ILE A 198 7.93 -46.13 4.31
C ILE A 198 9.44 -45.87 4.37
#